data_d197eea3326135778f9d1e77e08512aa
#
_entry.id   d197eea3326135778f9d1e77e08512aa
#
_cell.length_a   1.000
_cell.length_b   1.000
_cell.length_c   1.000
_cell.angle_alpha   90.00
_cell.angle_beta   90.00
_cell.angle_gamma   90.00
#
_symmetry.space_group_name_H-M   'P 1'
#
loop_
_entity.id
_entity.type
_entity.pdbx_description
1 polymer ?
#
loop_
_entity_poly.entity_id
_entity_poly.type
_entity_poly.pdbx_seq_one_letter_code
_entity_poly.pdbx_strand_id
1 'polypeptide(L)'
;DYEKPSELFLGEKAAYDIDELIALMRCIKANPTYLTQGKADTVWPMFTRQSSYREDLLRLSTYFDGVKAHSADSYTSRWYIDETGTLQYTYSTEGMYDVLCYLSDMEAEGLIYSDCYDLTNKTNFRSTLWGTDESEAPAYGFITFDWQASSTADSLNKDIVVVLPPVAKVNGVWQYYIDNGRAIKPDGWSISVAGCATDAELYRSCALLDYFFTEEGSTLQNYGLPMFLKENETYTGPDGKEYPQYTDWVMETCASVAKGDLSTFLRDWLGCLIPIGYQKDIGFEYQYTSERGFEGWELLQNSTTHFATYAGEGIKGDNPNYYKMVPPVFSLTLRQKEAISETTTMGMEDLSEEMFNIVRYNAKGNAPNGISIPADYNEYLAAFEARNLDAYVTAYQ
;
A
#
# COMPACT_ATOMS: atom_id res chain seq x y z
N ASP A 1 11.66 -24.90 -11.87
CA ASP A 1 11.71 -25.94 -10.82
C ASP A 1 12.51 -25.42 -9.63
N TYR A 2 11.91 -24.57 -8.83
CA TYR A 2 12.53 -24.02 -7.62
C TYR A 2 12.18 -24.92 -6.43
N GLU A 3 13.08 -25.82 -6.09
CA GLU A 3 12.86 -26.77 -5.00
C GLU A 3 13.14 -26.19 -3.61
N LYS A 4 13.92 -25.09 -3.55
CA LYS A 4 14.31 -24.48 -2.26
C LYS A 4 14.12 -22.96 -2.29
N PRO A 5 13.46 -22.39 -1.26
CA PRO A 5 13.30 -20.94 -1.16
C PRO A 5 14.63 -20.15 -1.22
N SER A 6 15.70 -20.72 -0.70
CA SER A 6 17.04 -20.11 -0.73
C SER A 6 17.59 -19.86 -2.14
N GLU A 7 17.09 -20.58 -3.15
CA GLU A 7 17.53 -20.39 -4.54
C GLU A 7 16.95 -19.13 -5.18
N LEU A 8 15.85 -18.61 -4.61
CA LEU A 8 15.19 -17.38 -5.04
C LEU A 8 15.53 -16.17 -4.17
N PHE A 9 16.55 -16.26 -3.35
CA PHE A 9 16.96 -15.14 -2.52
C PHE A 9 17.41 -13.97 -3.40
N LEU A 10 17.06 -12.74 -2.99
CA LEU A 10 17.39 -11.53 -3.75
C LEU A 10 18.90 -11.34 -3.94
N GLY A 11 19.73 -11.91 -3.04
CA GLY A 11 21.18 -11.67 -3.04
C GLY A 11 21.47 -10.18 -2.83
N GLU A 12 22.15 -9.56 -3.79
CA GLU A 12 22.45 -8.12 -3.78
C GLU A 12 21.33 -7.26 -4.40
N LYS A 13 20.27 -7.90 -4.91
CA LYS A 13 19.13 -7.18 -5.49
C LYS A 13 18.21 -6.64 -4.40
N ALA A 14 17.67 -5.45 -4.61
CA ALA A 14 16.70 -4.83 -3.69
C ALA A 14 15.24 -5.15 -4.02
N ALA A 15 14.96 -5.68 -5.21
CA ALA A 15 13.63 -6.03 -5.68
C ALA A 15 13.65 -7.27 -6.57
N TYR A 16 12.56 -8.05 -6.56
CA TYR A 16 12.27 -9.04 -7.59
C TYR A 16 11.70 -8.36 -8.83
N ASP A 17 11.91 -8.94 -10.01
CA ASP A 17 10.98 -8.66 -11.09
C ASP A 17 9.69 -9.49 -10.90
N ILE A 18 8.66 -9.20 -11.70
CA ILE A 18 7.37 -9.86 -11.53
C ILE A 18 7.43 -11.37 -11.79
N ASP A 19 8.26 -11.80 -12.74
CA ASP A 19 8.42 -13.22 -13.07
C ASP A 19 9.12 -13.96 -11.92
N GLU A 20 10.16 -13.36 -11.33
CA GLU A 20 10.86 -13.87 -10.15
C GLU A 20 9.93 -13.93 -8.92
N LEU A 21 9.08 -12.92 -8.72
CA LEU A 21 8.12 -12.91 -7.62
C LEU A 21 7.13 -14.07 -7.74
N ILE A 22 6.61 -14.34 -8.94
CA ILE A 22 5.70 -15.46 -9.18
C ILE A 22 6.41 -16.80 -8.97
N ALA A 23 7.66 -16.91 -9.43
CA ALA A 23 8.47 -18.10 -9.20
C ALA A 23 8.69 -18.32 -7.69
N LEU A 24 8.97 -17.26 -6.93
CA LEU A 24 9.05 -17.33 -5.47
C LEU A 24 7.74 -17.81 -4.84
N MET A 25 6.59 -17.28 -5.28
CA MET A 25 5.28 -17.73 -4.79
C MET A 25 5.08 -19.22 -5.01
N ARG A 26 5.42 -19.73 -6.19
CA ARG A 26 5.31 -21.18 -6.50
C ARG A 26 6.27 -22.02 -5.65
N CYS A 27 7.48 -21.51 -5.41
CA CYS A 27 8.43 -22.15 -4.51
C CYS A 27 7.91 -22.21 -3.06
N ILE A 28 7.32 -21.13 -2.55
CA ILE A 28 6.69 -21.11 -1.24
C ILE A 28 5.57 -22.13 -1.18
N LYS A 29 4.68 -22.15 -2.17
CA LYS A 29 3.56 -23.11 -2.24
C LYS A 29 4.00 -24.56 -2.23
N ALA A 30 5.13 -24.86 -2.86
CA ALA A 30 5.67 -26.21 -2.95
C ALA A 30 6.35 -26.71 -1.66
N ASN A 31 6.65 -25.82 -0.70
CA ASN A 31 7.47 -26.15 0.46
C ASN A 31 6.79 -25.85 1.82
N PRO A 32 5.50 -26.18 2.04
CA PRO A 32 4.78 -25.79 3.25
C PRO A 32 5.40 -26.36 4.53
N THR A 33 5.71 -27.65 4.54
CA THR A 33 6.27 -28.33 5.70
C THR A 33 7.63 -27.79 6.10
N TYR A 34 8.47 -27.45 5.11
CA TYR A 34 9.79 -26.86 5.37
C TYR A 34 9.65 -25.44 5.98
N LEU A 35 8.83 -24.61 5.36
CA LEU A 35 8.66 -23.20 5.76
C LEU A 35 7.95 -23.07 7.12
N THR A 36 7.04 -23.96 7.45
CA THR A 36 6.32 -23.95 8.71
C THR A 36 6.95 -24.84 9.78
N GLN A 37 8.10 -25.43 9.51
CA GLN A 37 8.76 -26.38 10.41
C GLN A 37 7.83 -27.58 10.80
N GLY A 38 7.07 -28.07 9.85
CA GLY A 38 6.14 -29.17 10.04
C GLY A 38 4.81 -28.79 10.72
N LYS A 39 4.53 -27.52 10.92
CA LYS A 39 3.29 -27.07 11.57
C LYS A 39 2.09 -27.03 10.64
N ALA A 40 2.31 -26.93 9.33
CA ALA A 40 1.23 -26.90 8.35
C ALA A 40 1.61 -27.64 7.06
N ASP A 41 0.60 -28.24 6.44
CA ASP A 41 0.71 -28.91 5.14
C ASP A 41 0.35 -27.97 3.97
N THR A 42 -0.17 -26.79 4.27
CA THR A 42 -0.55 -25.76 3.30
C THR A 42 -0.09 -24.39 3.76
N VAL A 43 0.29 -23.55 2.79
CA VAL A 43 0.68 -22.16 3.01
C VAL A 43 0.07 -21.28 1.93
N TRP A 44 0.01 -19.98 2.20
CA TRP A 44 -0.47 -18.97 1.28
C TRP A 44 0.69 -18.06 0.87
N PRO A 45 1.23 -18.23 -0.35
CA PRO A 45 2.34 -17.41 -0.80
C PRO A 45 2.06 -15.93 -0.73
N MET A 46 0.89 -15.50 -1.17
CA MET A 46 0.49 -14.09 -1.16
C MET A 46 -0.85 -13.88 -0.48
N PHE A 47 -0.95 -12.79 0.24
CA PHE A 47 -2.20 -12.28 0.80
C PHE A 47 -2.25 -10.76 0.70
N THR A 48 -3.44 -10.21 0.84
CA THR A 48 -3.65 -8.75 0.92
C THR A 48 -4.48 -8.42 2.14
N ARG A 49 -4.48 -7.15 2.48
CA ARG A 49 -5.39 -6.65 3.52
C ARG A 49 -6.83 -6.87 3.06
N GLN A 50 -7.64 -7.29 4.01
CA GLN A 50 -9.07 -7.55 3.80
C GLN A 50 -9.91 -6.26 3.83
N SER A 51 -11.20 -6.38 3.65
CA SER A 51 -12.15 -5.28 3.66
C SER A 51 -11.90 -4.28 2.52
N SER A 52 -11.95 -2.98 2.79
CA SER A 52 -11.69 -1.92 1.81
C SER A 52 -10.27 -1.94 1.22
N TYR A 53 -9.35 -2.66 1.84
CA TYR A 53 -7.96 -2.80 1.37
C TYR A 53 -7.73 -3.98 0.44
N ARG A 54 -8.72 -4.79 0.14
CA ARG A 54 -8.61 -5.90 -0.83
C ARG A 54 -8.16 -5.45 -2.22
N GLU A 55 -8.35 -4.19 -2.56
CA GLU A 55 -7.85 -3.58 -3.80
C GLU A 55 -6.33 -3.64 -3.93
N ASP A 56 -5.60 -3.86 -2.84
CA ASP A 56 -4.16 -4.11 -2.88
C ASP A 56 -3.80 -5.31 -3.77
N LEU A 57 -4.72 -6.27 -3.95
CA LEU A 57 -4.54 -7.36 -4.91
C LEU A 57 -4.49 -6.85 -6.35
N LEU A 58 -5.29 -5.85 -6.69
CA LEU A 58 -5.30 -5.27 -8.03
C LEU A 58 -4.02 -4.48 -8.32
N ARG A 59 -3.29 -4.04 -7.30
CA ARG A 59 -1.97 -3.44 -7.48
C ARG A 59 -0.98 -4.41 -8.11
N LEU A 60 -1.09 -5.70 -7.80
CA LEU A 60 -0.21 -6.69 -8.39
C LEU A 60 -0.32 -6.67 -9.92
N SER A 61 -1.51 -6.41 -10.47
CA SER A 61 -1.71 -6.34 -11.92
C SER A 61 -0.85 -5.29 -12.62
N THR A 62 -0.50 -4.20 -11.92
CA THR A 62 0.27 -3.09 -12.51
C THR A 62 1.72 -3.45 -12.83
N TYR A 63 2.21 -4.57 -12.33
CA TYR A 63 3.58 -5.04 -12.57
C TYR A 63 3.70 -5.96 -13.79
N PHE A 64 2.57 -6.39 -14.37
CA PHE A 64 2.56 -7.29 -15.52
C PHE A 64 2.68 -6.55 -16.84
N ASP A 65 3.30 -7.21 -17.82
CA ASP A 65 3.36 -6.70 -19.19
C ASP A 65 1.95 -6.59 -19.79
N GLY A 66 1.69 -5.52 -20.49
CA GLY A 66 0.39 -5.20 -21.08
C GLY A 66 -0.49 -4.31 -20.22
N VAL A 67 -0.28 -4.23 -18.91
CA VAL A 67 -0.99 -3.26 -18.06
C VAL A 67 -0.28 -1.92 -18.09
N LYS A 68 -0.99 -0.90 -18.52
CA LYS A 68 -0.48 0.47 -18.53
C LYS A 68 -0.92 1.17 -17.25
N ALA A 69 0.04 1.51 -16.41
CA ALA A 69 -0.19 2.28 -15.19
C ALA A 69 1.00 3.21 -14.96
N HIS A 70 0.78 4.30 -14.22
CA HIS A 70 1.87 5.22 -13.86
C HIS A 70 2.42 4.98 -12.47
N SER A 71 1.76 4.15 -11.70
CA SER A 71 2.09 3.87 -10.32
C SER A 71 1.43 2.59 -9.84
N ALA A 72 1.99 1.98 -8.82
CA ALA A 72 1.36 0.92 -8.05
C ALA A 72 0.52 1.45 -6.87
N ASP A 73 0.37 2.76 -6.73
CA ASP A 73 -0.51 3.35 -5.73
C ASP A 73 -1.98 3.08 -6.05
N SER A 74 -2.80 2.82 -5.02
CA SER A 74 -4.20 2.44 -5.16
C SER A 74 -5.08 3.43 -5.91
N TYR A 75 -4.71 4.71 -5.93
CA TYR A 75 -5.47 5.74 -6.63
C TYR A 75 -4.94 5.99 -8.05
N THR A 76 -3.64 6.04 -8.20
CA THR A 76 -2.99 6.39 -9.46
C THR A 76 -2.74 5.18 -10.34
N SER A 77 -2.76 3.97 -9.81
CA SER A 77 -2.70 2.73 -10.60
C SER A 77 -3.87 2.55 -11.56
N ARG A 78 -4.96 3.27 -11.35
CA ARG A 78 -6.15 3.23 -12.21
C ARG A 78 -6.01 4.07 -13.48
N TRP A 79 -4.96 4.88 -13.60
CA TRP A 79 -4.79 5.85 -14.64
C TRP A 79 -3.41 5.77 -15.28
N TYR A 80 -3.33 6.06 -16.55
CA TYR A 80 -2.07 6.27 -17.26
C TYR A 80 -2.23 7.39 -18.28
N ILE A 81 -1.10 7.97 -18.71
CA ILE A 81 -1.06 8.94 -19.80
C ILE A 81 -0.55 8.19 -21.03
N ASP A 82 -1.31 8.20 -22.10
CA ASP A 82 -0.94 7.55 -23.35
C ASP A 82 0.15 8.30 -24.11
N GLU A 83 0.53 7.79 -25.28
CA GLU A 83 1.57 8.37 -26.13
C GLU A 83 1.20 9.74 -26.69
N THR A 84 -0.09 10.07 -26.71
CA THR A 84 -0.60 11.38 -27.14
C THR A 84 -0.65 12.41 -26.02
N GLY A 85 -0.35 12.01 -24.78
CA GLY A 85 -0.45 12.83 -23.59
C GLY A 85 -1.85 12.86 -22.99
N THR A 86 -2.73 11.95 -23.39
CA THR A 86 -4.12 11.89 -22.95
C THR A 86 -4.25 10.91 -21.76
N LEU A 87 -5.00 11.32 -20.74
CA LEU A 87 -5.29 10.47 -19.58
C LEU A 87 -6.26 9.36 -19.98
N GLN A 88 -5.93 8.13 -19.60
CA GLN A 88 -6.70 6.93 -19.90
C GLN A 88 -6.95 6.13 -18.62
N TYR A 89 -8.02 5.33 -18.61
CA TYR A 89 -8.40 4.50 -17.47
C TYR A 89 -7.82 3.08 -17.61
N THR A 90 -6.89 2.74 -16.75
CA THR A 90 -6.15 1.46 -16.80
C THR A 90 -7.06 0.25 -16.73
N TYR A 91 -8.08 0.31 -15.86
CA TYR A 91 -8.91 -0.85 -15.57
C TYR A 91 -9.82 -1.27 -16.74
N SER A 92 -10.09 -0.41 -17.71
CA SER A 92 -10.86 -0.74 -18.90
C SER A 92 -10.04 -1.30 -20.06
N THR A 93 -8.75 -1.53 -19.88
CA THR A 93 -7.86 -1.98 -20.96
C THR A 93 -7.86 -3.51 -21.13
N GLU A 94 -7.58 -3.98 -22.36
CA GLU A 94 -7.42 -5.39 -22.66
C GLU A 94 -6.31 -6.03 -21.84
N GLY A 95 -5.15 -5.36 -21.70
CA GLY A 95 -4.05 -5.83 -20.87
C GLY A 95 -4.45 -6.03 -19.41
N MET A 96 -5.34 -5.19 -18.87
CA MET A 96 -5.88 -5.42 -17.52
C MET A 96 -6.75 -6.66 -17.46
N TYR A 97 -7.63 -6.88 -18.44
CA TYR A 97 -8.46 -8.08 -18.50
C TYR A 97 -7.61 -9.35 -18.57
N ASP A 98 -6.59 -9.37 -19.43
CA ASP A 98 -5.69 -10.52 -19.57
C ASP A 98 -4.97 -10.83 -18.26
N VAL A 99 -4.53 -9.81 -17.55
CA VAL A 99 -3.86 -9.98 -16.26
C VAL A 99 -4.84 -10.44 -15.17
N LEU A 100 -6.09 -9.98 -15.17
CA LEU A 100 -7.10 -10.51 -14.24
C LEU A 100 -7.35 -12.01 -14.47
N CYS A 101 -7.37 -12.45 -15.72
CA CYS A 101 -7.45 -13.86 -16.05
C CYS A 101 -6.22 -14.64 -15.56
N TYR A 102 -5.03 -14.06 -15.71
CA TYR A 102 -3.80 -14.67 -15.19
C TYR A 102 -3.77 -14.71 -13.65
N LEU A 103 -4.23 -13.66 -12.97
CA LEU A 103 -4.39 -13.69 -11.51
C LEU A 103 -5.40 -14.75 -11.07
N SER A 104 -6.41 -15.03 -11.89
CA SER A 104 -7.35 -16.13 -11.65
C SER A 104 -6.68 -17.50 -11.71
N ASP A 105 -5.75 -17.70 -12.65
CA ASP A 105 -4.93 -18.91 -12.70
C ASP A 105 -4.06 -19.03 -11.43
N MET A 106 -3.42 -17.97 -11.00
CA MET A 106 -2.63 -17.94 -9.76
C MET A 106 -3.49 -18.24 -8.52
N GLU A 107 -4.71 -17.74 -8.48
CA GLU A 107 -5.65 -18.02 -7.40
C GLU A 107 -6.08 -19.50 -7.42
N ALA A 108 -6.32 -20.06 -8.60
CA ALA A 108 -6.64 -21.48 -8.77
C ALA A 108 -5.45 -22.40 -8.42
N GLU A 109 -4.21 -21.95 -8.65
CA GLU A 109 -2.99 -22.62 -8.15
C GLU A 109 -2.88 -22.55 -6.60
N GLY A 110 -3.68 -21.71 -5.94
CA GLY A 110 -3.59 -21.47 -4.50
C GLY A 110 -2.41 -20.61 -4.09
N LEU A 111 -1.95 -19.71 -4.96
CA LEU A 111 -0.87 -18.76 -4.66
C LEU A 111 -1.39 -17.55 -3.90
N ILE A 112 -2.68 -17.25 -4.00
CA ILE A 112 -3.34 -16.12 -3.36
C ILE A 112 -4.28 -16.64 -2.27
N TYR A 113 -4.26 -16.01 -1.11
CA TYR A 113 -5.12 -16.40 0.01
C TYR A 113 -6.60 -16.19 -0.32
N SER A 114 -7.38 -17.24 -0.22
CA SER A 114 -8.79 -17.26 -0.64
C SER A 114 -9.68 -16.26 0.09
N ASP A 115 -9.33 -15.89 1.33
CA ASP A 115 -10.11 -14.97 2.15
C ASP A 115 -9.69 -13.49 2.00
N CYS A 116 -8.77 -13.17 1.07
CA CYS A 116 -8.42 -11.80 0.73
C CYS A 116 -9.64 -10.94 0.37
N TYR A 117 -10.70 -11.58 -0.10
CA TYR A 117 -11.93 -10.93 -0.55
C TYR A 117 -12.95 -10.68 0.57
N ASP A 118 -12.69 -11.15 1.79
CA ASP A 118 -13.59 -10.94 2.92
C ASP A 118 -13.65 -9.45 3.28
N LEU A 119 -14.87 -8.91 3.29
CA LEU A 119 -15.14 -7.52 3.62
C LEU A 119 -15.28 -7.27 5.13
N THR A 120 -15.42 -8.31 5.93
CA THR A 120 -15.81 -8.21 7.34
C THR A 120 -14.64 -8.18 8.31
N ASN A 121 -13.52 -8.82 7.98
CA ASN A 121 -12.41 -9.00 8.90
C ASN A 121 -11.27 -8.01 8.62
N LYS A 122 -11.05 -7.06 9.52
CA LYS A 122 -10.04 -5.99 9.36
C LYS A 122 -8.83 -6.09 10.28
N THR A 123 -8.99 -6.68 11.44
CA THR A 123 -8.12 -6.31 12.57
C THR A 123 -7.02 -7.31 12.85
N ASN A 124 -7.21 -8.58 12.54
CA ASN A 124 -6.27 -9.63 12.94
C ASN A 124 -5.61 -10.37 11.77
N PHE A 125 -5.77 -9.89 10.53
CA PHE A 125 -5.29 -10.63 9.37
C PHE A 125 -3.77 -10.88 9.41
N ARG A 126 -2.98 -9.95 9.94
CA ARG A 126 -1.52 -10.12 10.04
C ARG A 126 -1.15 -11.23 11.01
N SER A 127 -1.71 -11.21 12.21
CA SER A 127 -1.42 -12.23 13.22
C SER A 127 -1.88 -13.62 12.77
N THR A 128 -3.05 -13.73 12.16
CA THR A 128 -3.57 -14.98 11.61
C THR A 128 -2.70 -15.51 10.47
N LEU A 129 -2.39 -14.66 9.50
CA LEU A 129 -1.63 -15.08 8.32
C LEU A 129 -0.16 -15.36 8.62
N TRP A 130 0.43 -14.66 9.57
CA TRP A 130 1.80 -14.95 10.00
C TRP A 130 1.93 -15.94 11.14
N GLY A 131 0.80 -16.49 11.61
CA GLY A 131 0.80 -17.52 12.63
C GLY A 131 1.29 -17.04 13.99
N THR A 132 1.00 -15.78 14.36
CA THR A 132 1.37 -15.18 15.64
C THR A 132 0.24 -15.20 16.65
N ASP A 133 -0.99 -15.45 16.22
CA ASP A 133 -2.14 -15.58 17.09
C ASP A 133 -2.24 -17.03 17.61
N GLU A 134 -2.03 -17.21 18.92
CA GLU A 134 -2.11 -18.54 19.56
C GLU A 134 -3.55 -19.06 19.70
N SER A 135 -4.55 -18.16 19.56
CA SER A 135 -5.96 -18.50 19.75
C SER A 135 -6.63 -19.04 18.49
N GLU A 136 -6.04 -18.83 17.31
CA GLU A 136 -6.57 -19.23 16.03
C GLU A 136 -5.57 -20.11 15.26
N ALA A 137 -6.07 -20.98 14.38
CA ALA A 137 -5.22 -21.75 13.49
C ALA A 137 -4.55 -20.81 12.49
N PRO A 138 -3.22 -20.74 12.46
CA PRO A 138 -2.52 -19.83 11.58
C PRO A 138 -2.68 -20.25 10.11
N ALA A 139 -2.88 -19.25 9.24
CA ALA A 139 -3.01 -19.49 7.81
C ALA A 139 -1.66 -19.53 7.08
N TYR A 140 -0.59 -19.06 7.69
CA TYR A 140 0.77 -19.02 7.16
C TYR A 140 0.88 -18.32 5.79
N GLY A 141 0.70 -17.00 5.78
CA GLY A 141 0.99 -16.14 4.64
C GLY A 141 2.44 -15.67 4.63
N PHE A 142 2.97 -15.35 3.44
CA PHE A 142 4.39 -15.02 3.28
C PHE A 142 4.64 -13.65 2.65
N ILE A 143 3.87 -13.24 1.65
CA ILE A 143 4.10 -12.01 0.89
C ILE A 143 2.84 -11.15 0.96
N THR A 144 2.99 -9.86 1.23
CA THR A 144 1.88 -8.91 1.20
C THR A 144 2.34 -7.53 0.76
N PHE A 145 1.41 -6.78 0.17
CA PHE A 145 1.50 -5.33 0.11
C PHE A 145 0.86 -4.75 1.36
N ASP A 146 1.64 -4.08 2.19
CA ASP A 146 1.13 -3.55 3.44
C ASP A 146 1.98 -2.37 3.94
N TRP A 147 1.53 -1.72 4.98
CA TRP A 147 2.25 -0.67 5.67
C TRP A 147 3.43 -1.27 6.44
N GLN A 148 4.68 -0.93 6.05
CA GLN A 148 5.86 -1.57 6.62
C GLN A 148 5.96 -1.47 8.15
N ALA A 149 5.68 -0.30 8.74
CA ALA A 149 5.77 -0.12 10.18
C ALA A 149 4.82 -1.05 10.96
N SER A 150 3.61 -1.30 10.44
CA SER A 150 2.66 -2.22 11.06
C SER A 150 3.02 -3.68 10.81
N SER A 151 3.54 -3.98 9.62
CA SER A 151 3.86 -5.35 9.22
C SER A 151 5.11 -5.89 9.89
N THR A 152 6.07 -5.02 10.21
CA THR A 152 7.33 -5.37 10.85
C THR A 152 7.33 -5.12 12.36
N ALA A 153 6.19 -4.80 12.95
CA ALA A 153 6.08 -4.53 14.38
C ALA A 153 6.60 -5.72 15.21
N ASP A 154 7.39 -5.44 16.24
CA ASP A 154 7.97 -6.46 17.11
C ASP A 154 6.92 -7.32 17.82
N SER A 155 5.73 -6.75 18.04
CA SER A 155 4.58 -7.47 18.59
C SER A 155 4.14 -8.67 17.74
N LEU A 156 4.49 -8.71 16.46
CA LEU A 156 4.20 -9.85 15.58
C LEU A 156 5.18 -11.01 15.78
N ASN A 157 6.31 -10.78 16.41
CA ASN A 157 7.33 -11.78 16.75
C ASN A 157 7.71 -12.68 15.56
N LYS A 158 7.89 -12.08 14.37
CA LYS A 158 8.24 -12.78 13.12
C LYS A 158 9.42 -12.12 12.43
N ASP A 159 10.21 -12.94 11.76
CA ASP A 159 11.28 -12.50 10.90
C ASP A 159 10.69 -12.03 9.56
N ILE A 160 10.25 -10.77 9.54
CA ILE A 160 9.67 -10.13 8.38
C ILE A 160 10.69 -9.15 7.84
N VAL A 161 10.94 -9.23 6.54
CA VAL A 161 11.78 -8.29 5.83
C VAL A 161 10.96 -7.46 4.87
N VAL A 162 11.33 -6.22 4.70
CA VAL A 162 10.75 -5.34 3.67
C VAL A 162 11.60 -5.47 2.43
N VAL A 163 10.95 -5.68 1.30
CA VAL A 163 11.57 -5.64 -0.03
C VAL A 163 10.92 -4.54 -0.83
N LEU A 164 11.64 -4.02 -1.82
CA LEU A 164 11.02 -3.07 -2.75
C LEU A 164 9.90 -3.74 -3.54
N PRO A 165 8.90 -2.96 -3.98
CA PRO A 165 7.89 -3.45 -4.90
C PRO A 165 8.54 -4.11 -6.13
N PRO A 166 7.88 -5.06 -6.78
CA PRO A 166 8.43 -5.73 -7.94
C PRO A 166 8.78 -4.76 -9.08
N VAL A 167 9.77 -5.11 -9.87
CA VAL A 167 10.04 -4.41 -11.12
C VAL A 167 8.97 -4.80 -12.12
N ALA A 168 8.27 -3.82 -12.65
CA ALA A 168 7.23 -4.03 -13.64
C ALA A 168 7.82 -4.26 -15.03
N LYS A 169 7.08 -4.98 -15.88
CA LYS A 169 7.37 -5.12 -17.29
C LYS A 169 6.28 -4.45 -18.10
N VAL A 170 6.63 -3.49 -18.92
CA VAL A 170 5.67 -2.74 -19.74
C VAL A 170 6.16 -2.67 -21.18
N ASN A 171 5.41 -3.27 -22.11
CA ASN A 171 5.81 -3.41 -23.52
C ASN A 171 7.22 -4.03 -23.69
N GLY A 172 7.51 -5.05 -22.89
CA GLY A 172 8.81 -5.72 -22.91
C GLY A 172 9.96 -4.95 -22.23
N VAL A 173 9.70 -3.79 -21.65
CA VAL A 173 10.68 -2.95 -20.97
C VAL A 173 10.48 -2.99 -19.48
N TRP A 174 11.55 -3.21 -18.72
CA TRP A 174 11.52 -3.19 -17.26
C TRP A 174 11.33 -1.75 -16.76
N GLN A 175 10.36 -1.55 -15.89
CA GLN A 175 10.04 -0.26 -15.27
C GLN A 175 9.88 -0.43 -13.77
N TYR A 176 10.38 0.54 -13.02
CA TYR A 176 10.23 0.60 -11.59
C TYR A 176 9.33 1.78 -11.21
N TYR A 177 8.24 1.50 -10.54
CA TYR A 177 7.33 2.52 -10.03
C TYR A 177 7.81 2.97 -8.66
N ILE A 178 8.29 4.19 -8.58
CA ILE A 178 8.66 4.83 -7.31
C ILE A 178 7.58 5.83 -6.95
N ASP A 179 7.04 5.67 -5.77
CA ASP A 179 6.33 6.76 -5.13
C ASP A 179 7.38 7.70 -4.52
N ASN A 180 7.60 8.82 -5.14
CA ASN A 180 8.65 9.77 -4.77
C ASN A 180 8.33 10.54 -3.49
N GLY A 181 7.80 9.85 -2.53
CA GLY A 181 7.94 10.34 -1.21
C GLY A 181 6.83 11.23 -0.72
N ARG A 182 7.18 12.00 0.23
CA ARG A 182 6.35 12.86 1.05
C ARG A 182 5.75 13.99 0.24
N ALA A 183 4.72 13.67 -0.53
CA ALA A 183 3.88 14.72 -1.10
C ALA A 183 3.12 15.42 0.04
N ILE A 184 2.84 16.69 -0.16
CA ILE A 184 1.83 17.36 0.66
C ILE A 184 0.54 16.57 0.48
N LYS A 185 0.01 16.03 1.59
CA LYS A 185 -1.26 15.31 1.53
C LYS A 185 -2.34 16.20 0.94
N PRO A 186 -3.17 15.70 0.02
CA PRO A 186 -4.25 16.49 -0.58
C PRO A 186 -5.39 16.74 0.42
N ASP A 187 -5.54 15.87 1.40
CA ASP A 187 -6.46 16.01 2.51
C ASP A 187 -5.85 16.97 3.53
N GLY A 188 -6.45 18.12 3.69
CA GLY A 188 -6.01 19.16 4.62
C GLY A 188 -7.10 19.54 5.60
N TRP A 189 -6.70 20.21 6.66
CA TRP A 189 -7.62 20.84 7.58
C TRP A 189 -8.10 22.16 7.00
N SER A 190 -9.37 22.44 7.16
CA SER A 190 -9.97 23.71 6.73
C SER A 190 -10.85 24.30 7.83
N ILE A 191 -10.96 25.62 7.83
CA ILE A 191 -11.85 26.36 8.74
C ILE A 191 -13.08 26.74 7.97
N SER A 192 -14.26 26.36 8.49
CA SER A 192 -15.52 26.84 7.94
C SER A 192 -15.77 28.28 8.35
N VAL A 193 -15.70 29.19 7.40
CA VAL A 193 -16.00 30.62 7.65
C VAL A 193 -17.46 30.78 8.13
N ALA A 194 -18.39 29.99 7.57
CA ALA A 194 -19.79 30.00 8.00
C ALA A 194 -20.01 29.44 9.41
N GLY A 195 -19.06 28.64 9.92
CA GLY A 195 -19.08 28.11 11.29
C GLY A 195 -18.51 29.07 12.32
N CYS A 196 -17.87 30.17 11.90
CA CYS A 196 -17.34 31.20 12.79
C CYS A 196 -18.37 32.32 12.89
N ALA A 197 -18.93 32.54 14.10
CA ALA A 197 -19.93 33.58 14.32
C ALA A 197 -19.39 35.00 14.25
N THR A 198 -18.07 35.15 14.45
CA THR A 198 -17.36 36.45 14.47
C THR A 198 -15.99 36.33 13.81
N ASP A 199 -15.45 37.45 13.31
CA ASP A 199 -14.09 37.53 12.81
C ASP A 199 -13.06 37.13 13.89
N ALA A 200 -13.33 37.41 15.15
CA ALA A 200 -12.46 37.02 16.26
C ALA A 200 -12.36 35.49 16.41
N GLU A 201 -13.44 34.77 16.16
CA GLU A 201 -13.44 33.30 16.17
C GLU A 201 -12.69 32.74 14.96
N LEU A 202 -12.88 33.34 13.79
CA LEU A 202 -12.14 32.99 12.59
C LEU A 202 -10.62 33.16 12.81
N TYR A 203 -10.19 34.30 13.33
CA TYR A 203 -8.78 34.60 13.62
C TYR A 203 -8.18 33.64 14.65
N ARG A 204 -8.94 33.29 15.72
CA ARG A 204 -8.48 32.31 16.70
C ARG A 204 -8.34 30.91 16.09
N SER A 205 -9.25 30.51 15.23
CA SER A 205 -9.19 29.23 14.53
C SER A 205 -7.98 29.18 13.58
N CYS A 206 -7.70 30.26 12.84
CA CYS A 206 -6.50 30.37 12.04
C CYS A 206 -5.23 30.28 12.89
N ALA A 207 -5.17 31.03 13.99
CA ALA A 207 -4.02 31.01 14.89
C ALA A 207 -3.77 29.64 15.53
N LEU A 208 -4.83 28.86 15.79
CA LEU A 208 -4.70 27.50 16.27
C LEU A 208 -4.05 26.59 15.21
N LEU A 209 -4.47 26.71 13.94
CA LEU A 209 -3.84 25.92 12.88
C LEU A 209 -2.39 26.36 12.64
N ASP A 210 -2.12 27.65 12.62
CA ASP A 210 -0.76 28.20 12.47
C ASP A 210 0.17 27.74 13.60
N TYR A 211 -0.35 27.55 14.82
CA TYR A 211 0.43 27.06 15.95
C TYR A 211 1.07 25.70 15.66
N PHE A 212 0.39 24.79 14.96
CA PHE A 212 0.94 23.48 14.63
C PHE A 212 2.08 23.51 13.59
N PHE A 213 2.33 24.68 12.98
CA PHE A 213 3.50 24.93 12.13
C PHE A 213 4.68 25.53 12.88
N THR A 214 4.51 25.89 14.16
CA THR A 214 5.62 26.30 15.03
C THR A 214 6.41 25.09 15.52
N GLU A 215 7.63 25.31 16.02
CA GLU A 215 8.45 24.26 16.61
C GLU A 215 7.76 23.59 17.81
N GLU A 216 7.14 24.38 18.67
CA GLU A 216 6.40 23.89 19.84
C GLU A 216 5.17 23.08 19.42
N GLY A 217 4.34 23.63 18.56
CA GLY A 217 3.11 22.97 18.08
C GLY A 217 3.42 21.71 17.26
N SER A 218 4.47 21.75 16.45
CA SER A 218 4.97 20.59 15.72
C SER A 218 5.45 19.48 16.66
N THR A 219 6.17 19.83 17.73
CA THR A 219 6.59 18.87 18.74
C THR A 219 5.37 18.25 19.44
N LEU A 220 4.42 19.10 19.84
CA LEU A 220 3.20 18.65 20.51
C LEU A 220 2.39 17.67 19.67
N GLN A 221 2.18 17.95 18.38
CA GLN A 221 1.38 17.08 17.53
C GLN A 221 2.09 15.77 17.19
N ASN A 222 3.41 15.76 17.08
CA ASN A 222 4.16 14.54 16.73
C ASN A 222 4.48 13.70 17.98
N TYR A 223 4.96 14.31 19.05
CA TYR A 223 5.40 13.60 20.24
C TYR A 223 4.39 13.58 21.38
N GLY A 224 3.43 14.49 21.37
CA GLY A 224 2.46 14.64 22.45
C GLY A 224 2.91 15.62 23.54
N LEU A 225 2.26 15.53 24.70
CA LEU A 225 2.52 16.43 25.81
C LEU A 225 3.94 16.23 26.36
N PRO A 226 4.59 17.31 26.86
CA PRO A 226 5.94 17.23 27.41
C PRO A 226 6.10 16.17 28.52
N MET A 227 5.03 15.87 29.29
CA MET A 227 5.04 14.86 30.33
C MET A 227 5.22 13.43 29.81
N PHE A 228 5.05 13.20 28.52
CA PHE A 228 5.28 11.90 27.89
C PHE A 228 6.75 11.69 27.50
N LEU A 229 7.54 12.75 27.57
CA LEU A 229 8.94 12.76 27.18
C LEU A 229 9.83 12.81 28.42
N LYS A 230 10.99 12.16 28.35
CA LYS A 230 12.00 12.25 29.38
C LYS A 230 12.61 13.64 29.39
N GLU A 231 12.76 14.21 30.57
CA GLU A 231 13.40 15.49 30.75
C GLU A 231 14.93 15.34 30.63
N ASN A 232 15.53 16.09 29.71
CA ASN A 232 16.97 16.08 29.45
C ASN A 232 17.57 14.74 28.97
N GLU A 233 16.77 13.80 28.54
CA GLU A 233 17.21 12.58 27.89
C GLU A 233 16.73 12.56 26.44
N THR A 234 17.61 12.16 25.54
CA THR A 234 17.34 12.05 24.12
C THR A 234 17.57 10.63 23.62
N TYR A 235 16.95 10.31 22.51
CA TYR A 235 17.17 9.10 21.76
C TYR A 235 18.08 9.45 20.57
N THR A 236 19.24 8.80 20.48
CA THR A 236 20.12 8.93 19.31
C THR A 236 19.62 8.00 18.21
N GLY A 237 19.14 8.57 17.12
CA GLY A 237 18.67 7.79 15.97
C GLY A 237 19.84 7.15 15.20
N PRO A 238 19.55 6.19 14.30
CA PRO A 238 20.53 5.59 13.40
C PRO A 238 21.25 6.63 12.50
N ASP A 239 20.62 7.76 12.24
CA ASP A 239 21.20 8.92 11.53
C ASP A 239 22.15 9.77 12.39
N GLY A 240 22.37 9.38 13.63
CA GLY A 240 23.24 10.06 14.58
C GLY A 240 22.68 11.36 15.18
N LYS A 241 21.42 11.69 14.90
CA LYS A 241 20.75 12.87 15.47
C LYS A 241 20.05 12.51 16.78
N GLU A 242 19.87 13.54 17.59
CA GLU A 242 19.20 13.44 18.89
C GLU A 242 17.71 13.78 18.73
N TYR A 243 16.87 12.93 19.29
CA TYR A 243 15.40 13.07 19.28
C TYR A 243 14.84 12.99 20.69
N PRO A 244 13.69 13.65 20.98
CA PRO A 244 12.99 13.45 22.25
C PRO A 244 12.72 11.96 22.51
N GLN A 245 12.97 11.51 23.73
CA GLN A 245 12.77 10.13 24.16
C GLN A 245 11.49 10.00 24.99
N TYR A 246 10.69 8.97 24.73
CA TYR A 246 9.50 8.68 25.53
C TYR A 246 9.86 8.16 26.92
N THR A 247 9.00 8.49 27.90
CA THR A 247 9.12 7.99 29.28
C THR A 247 8.88 6.48 29.34
N ASP A 248 9.44 5.84 30.36
CA ASP A 248 9.23 4.41 30.61
C ASP A 248 7.73 4.10 30.78
N TRP A 249 6.96 5.03 31.41
CA TRP A 249 5.51 4.88 31.50
C TRP A 249 4.81 4.78 30.15
N VAL A 250 5.20 5.59 29.16
CA VAL A 250 4.66 5.51 27.81
C VAL A 250 4.97 4.15 27.19
N MET A 251 6.22 3.70 27.29
CA MET A 251 6.66 2.44 26.72
C MET A 251 6.01 1.22 27.37
N GLU A 252 5.95 1.18 28.69
CA GLU A 252 5.31 0.09 29.46
C GLU A 252 3.79 0.03 29.20
N THR A 253 3.13 1.19 29.17
CA THR A 253 1.70 1.26 28.87
C THR A 253 1.42 0.82 27.44
N CYS A 254 2.21 1.26 26.49
CA CYS A 254 2.13 0.83 25.10
C CYS A 254 2.26 -0.70 24.97
N ALA A 255 3.25 -1.29 25.63
CA ALA A 255 3.42 -2.75 25.66
C ALA A 255 2.19 -3.47 26.19
N SER A 256 1.55 -2.91 27.23
CA SER A 256 0.38 -3.51 27.87
C SER A 256 -0.90 -3.40 27.02
N VAL A 257 -1.21 -2.21 26.47
CA VAL A 257 -2.52 -1.94 25.86
C VAL A 257 -2.51 -2.03 24.33
N ALA A 258 -1.38 -1.76 23.71
CA ALA A 258 -1.19 -1.76 22.26
C ALA A 258 -0.19 -2.82 21.78
N LYS A 259 0.18 -3.77 22.64
CA LYS A 259 1.12 -4.87 22.31
C LYS A 259 2.46 -4.37 21.74
N GLY A 260 2.91 -3.20 22.16
CA GLY A 260 4.16 -2.60 21.68
C GLY A 260 4.06 -1.81 20.36
N ASP A 261 2.89 -1.72 19.76
CA ASP A 261 2.67 -0.84 18.59
C ASP A 261 2.57 0.63 19.06
N LEU A 262 3.72 1.28 19.15
CA LEU A 262 3.81 2.65 19.64
C LEU A 262 3.09 3.65 18.73
N SER A 263 3.08 3.44 17.43
CA SER A 263 2.35 4.28 16.47
C SER A 263 0.84 4.29 16.76
N THR A 264 0.26 3.12 16.92
CA THR A 264 -1.15 2.97 17.31
C THR A 264 -1.41 3.56 18.70
N PHE A 265 -0.53 3.32 19.67
CA PHE A 265 -0.67 3.86 21.01
C PHE A 265 -0.64 5.40 21.05
N LEU A 266 0.29 6.01 20.36
CA LEU A 266 0.40 7.46 20.28
C LEU A 266 -0.85 8.09 19.67
N ARG A 267 -1.36 7.51 18.58
CA ARG A 267 -2.51 8.04 17.86
C ARG A 267 -3.83 7.80 18.60
N ASP A 268 -4.07 6.57 19.03
CA ASP A 268 -5.40 6.15 19.47
C ASP A 268 -5.60 6.36 20.97
N TRP A 269 -4.52 6.43 21.75
CA TRP A 269 -4.56 6.57 23.21
C TRP A 269 -4.07 7.92 23.71
N LEU A 270 -3.01 8.45 23.12
CA LEU A 270 -2.44 9.72 23.56
C LEU A 270 -2.86 10.91 22.68
N GLY A 271 -3.51 10.66 21.53
CA GLY A 271 -3.98 11.72 20.63
C GLY A 271 -2.86 12.46 19.91
N CYS A 272 -1.71 11.83 19.74
CA CYS A 272 -0.57 12.34 18.98
C CYS A 272 -0.64 11.90 17.51
N LEU A 273 0.38 12.23 16.73
CA LEU A 273 0.49 11.88 15.30
C LEU A 273 -0.71 12.38 14.48
N ILE A 274 -1.25 13.52 14.84
CA ILE A 274 -2.33 14.16 14.09
C ILE A 274 -1.69 14.99 12.97
N PRO A 275 -2.00 14.76 11.71
CA PRO A 275 -1.36 15.43 10.57
C PRO A 275 -1.98 16.82 10.30
N ILE A 276 -1.89 17.74 11.25
CA ILE A 276 -2.47 19.10 11.11
C ILE A 276 -1.44 20.09 10.57
N GLY A 277 -0.21 20.05 11.11
CA GLY A 277 0.82 21.02 10.84
C GLY A 277 2.09 20.40 10.28
N TYR A 278 3.23 20.93 10.67
CA TYR A 278 4.52 20.42 10.24
C TYR A 278 4.80 19.04 10.83
N GLN A 279 5.01 18.06 9.97
CA GLN A 279 5.44 16.73 10.39
C GLN A 279 6.94 16.76 10.70
N LYS A 280 7.33 16.23 11.85
CA LYS A 280 8.73 16.08 12.21
C LYS A 280 9.45 15.18 11.21
N ASP A 281 10.74 15.38 11.13
CA ASP A 281 11.61 14.60 10.28
C ASP A 281 11.56 13.13 10.69
N ILE A 282 11.90 12.25 9.75
CA ILE A 282 11.78 10.81 9.90
C ILE A 282 12.48 10.24 11.14
N GLY A 283 13.46 10.93 11.66
CA GLY A 283 14.11 10.52 12.90
C GLY A 283 13.16 10.30 14.08
N PHE A 284 12.01 10.97 14.06
CA PHE A 284 10.93 10.67 14.99
C PHE A 284 10.43 9.22 14.88
N GLU A 285 10.37 8.68 13.68
CA GLU A 285 9.82 7.34 13.42
C GLU A 285 10.74 6.23 13.92
N TYR A 286 12.01 6.47 14.13
CA TYR A 286 12.94 5.49 14.70
C TYR A 286 12.48 4.92 16.04
N GLN A 287 11.74 5.68 16.82
CA GLN A 287 11.32 5.25 18.16
C GLN A 287 10.11 4.34 18.16
N TYR A 288 9.23 4.42 17.14
CA TYR A 288 8.01 3.62 17.08
C TYR A 288 7.99 2.63 15.92
N THR A 289 9.02 2.65 15.10
CA THR A 289 9.20 1.68 14.02
C THR A 289 10.26 0.68 14.45
N SER A 290 10.01 -0.61 14.21
CA SER A 290 11.05 -1.62 14.44
C SER A 290 12.27 -1.36 13.57
N GLU A 291 13.43 -1.88 13.95
CA GLU A 291 14.65 -1.80 13.14
C GLU A 291 14.40 -2.26 11.70
N ARG A 292 13.69 -3.36 11.51
CA ARG A 292 13.31 -3.89 10.19
C ARG A 292 12.39 -2.97 9.41
N GLY A 293 11.44 -2.33 10.07
CA GLY A 293 10.56 -1.34 9.46
C GLY A 293 11.33 -0.12 8.99
N PHE A 294 12.31 0.28 9.78
CA PHE A 294 13.19 1.39 9.44
C PHE A 294 14.13 1.05 8.25
N GLU A 295 14.78 -0.11 8.28
CA GLU A 295 15.58 -0.60 7.14
C GLU A 295 14.75 -0.64 5.85
N GLY A 296 13.50 -1.09 5.92
CA GLY A 296 12.59 -1.08 4.80
C GLY A 296 12.25 0.32 4.30
N TRP A 297 12.14 1.28 5.20
CA TRP A 297 11.96 2.68 4.83
C TRP A 297 13.22 3.25 4.15
N GLU A 298 14.41 3.00 4.70
CA GLU A 298 15.68 3.42 4.08
C GLU A 298 15.82 2.81 2.68
N LEU A 299 15.50 1.53 2.54
CA LEU A 299 15.49 0.84 1.26
C LEU A 299 14.59 1.56 0.25
N LEU A 300 13.40 1.96 0.66
CA LEU A 300 12.46 2.70 -0.19
C LEU A 300 12.98 4.10 -0.56
N GLN A 301 13.56 4.84 0.38
CA GLN A 301 14.13 6.16 0.12
C GLN A 301 15.33 6.11 -0.82
N ASN A 302 16.11 5.04 -0.74
CA ASN A 302 17.26 4.81 -1.59
C ASN A 302 16.95 3.93 -2.82
N SER A 303 15.67 3.72 -3.11
CA SER A 303 15.22 2.81 -4.17
C SER A 303 15.82 3.11 -5.54
N THR A 304 16.04 4.37 -5.86
CA THR A 304 16.75 4.83 -7.06
C THR A 304 18.09 4.15 -7.24
N THR A 305 18.92 4.21 -6.20
CA THR A 305 20.28 3.64 -6.21
C THR A 305 20.23 2.12 -6.29
N HIS A 306 19.37 1.50 -5.49
CA HIS A 306 19.17 0.06 -5.48
C HIS A 306 18.68 -0.46 -6.82
N PHE A 307 17.74 0.25 -7.41
CA PHE A 307 17.17 -0.11 -8.70
C PHE A 307 18.19 0.02 -9.83
N ALA A 308 19.00 1.07 -9.83
CA ALA A 308 20.09 1.23 -10.78
C ALA A 308 21.10 0.07 -10.70
N THR A 309 21.37 -0.42 -9.51
CA THR A 309 22.24 -1.59 -9.27
C THR A 309 21.60 -2.88 -9.78
N TYR A 310 20.30 -3.06 -9.53
CA TYR A 310 19.55 -4.24 -9.95
C TYR A 310 19.46 -4.36 -11.47
N ALA A 311 19.05 -3.29 -12.12
CA ALA A 311 18.70 -3.32 -13.53
C ALA A 311 19.90 -3.25 -14.47
N GLY A 312 21.10 -3.08 -13.94
CA GLY A 312 22.32 -3.01 -14.74
C GLY A 312 22.38 -1.83 -15.71
N GLU A 313 23.12 -1.99 -16.80
CA GLU A 313 23.35 -0.87 -17.75
C GLU A 313 22.13 -0.44 -18.53
N GLY A 314 21.11 -1.28 -18.66
CA GLY A 314 19.89 -1.01 -19.45
C GLY A 314 18.90 -0.05 -18.79
N ILE A 315 19.05 0.22 -17.50
CA ILE A 315 18.10 1.06 -16.74
C ILE A 315 18.88 2.13 -15.97
N LYS A 316 19.74 2.86 -16.64
CA LYS A 316 20.38 4.05 -16.05
C LYS A 316 19.53 5.28 -16.25
N GLY A 317 19.71 6.27 -15.36
CA GLY A 317 18.91 7.47 -15.18
C GLY A 317 18.57 8.34 -16.38
N ASP A 318 19.13 8.06 -17.55
CA ASP A 318 18.78 8.69 -18.83
C ASP A 318 17.67 7.94 -19.60
N ASN A 319 17.22 6.77 -19.07
CA ASN A 319 16.10 6.06 -19.68
C ASN A 319 14.79 6.72 -19.23
N PRO A 320 14.01 7.33 -20.14
CA PRO A 320 12.76 8.02 -19.81
C PRO A 320 11.69 7.08 -19.20
N ASN A 321 11.90 5.76 -19.29
CA ASN A 321 11.02 4.76 -18.69
C ASN A 321 11.46 4.35 -17.28
N TYR A 322 12.59 4.85 -16.81
CA TYR A 322 13.16 4.51 -15.53
C TYR A 322 12.36 5.05 -14.35
N TYR A 323 11.81 6.24 -14.52
CA TYR A 323 10.89 6.86 -13.59
C TYR A 323 9.67 7.32 -14.35
N LYS A 324 8.53 6.74 -14.06
CA LYS A 324 7.31 7.48 -14.24
C LYS A 324 6.89 8.02 -12.89
N MET A 325 7.12 9.30 -12.69
CA MET A 325 6.53 9.99 -11.56
C MET A 325 5.02 9.81 -11.64
N VAL A 326 4.45 9.42 -10.52
CA VAL A 326 3.00 9.51 -10.34
C VAL A 326 2.56 10.91 -10.71
N PRO A 327 1.57 11.08 -11.57
CA PRO A 327 0.99 12.40 -11.79
C PRO A 327 0.63 13.01 -10.44
N PRO A 328 0.89 14.30 -10.22
CA PRO A 328 0.51 14.94 -8.98
C PRO A 328 -0.97 14.71 -8.73
N VAL A 329 -1.34 14.58 -7.46
CA VAL A 329 -2.74 14.45 -7.06
C VAL A 329 -3.55 15.55 -7.70
N PHE A 330 -4.54 15.19 -8.51
CA PHE A 330 -5.35 16.15 -9.21
C PHE A 330 -6.26 16.90 -8.25
N SER A 331 -6.10 18.20 -8.15
CA SER A 331 -7.09 19.06 -7.50
C SER A 331 -8.22 19.34 -8.47
N LEU A 332 -9.24 18.52 -8.41
CA LEU A 332 -10.44 18.69 -9.24
C LEU A 332 -11.22 19.94 -8.82
N THR A 333 -11.68 20.71 -9.78
CA THR A 333 -12.64 21.78 -9.56
C THR A 333 -13.97 21.22 -9.06
N LEU A 334 -14.79 22.07 -8.41
CA LEU A 334 -16.11 21.64 -7.95
C LEU A 334 -16.96 21.06 -9.10
N ARG A 335 -16.92 21.69 -10.28
CA ARG A 335 -17.65 21.21 -11.47
C ARG A 335 -17.18 19.83 -11.93
N GLN A 336 -15.87 19.57 -11.90
CA GLN A 336 -15.32 18.24 -12.22
C GLN A 336 -15.74 17.20 -11.17
N LYS A 337 -15.70 17.56 -9.88
CA LYS A 337 -16.20 16.68 -8.81
C LYS A 337 -17.67 16.36 -8.95
N GLU A 338 -18.49 17.33 -9.33
CA GLU A 338 -19.92 17.13 -9.59
C GLU A 338 -20.13 16.19 -10.80
N ALA A 339 -19.42 16.42 -11.90
CA ALA A 339 -19.48 15.55 -13.08
C ALA A 339 -19.04 14.10 -12.76
N ILE A 340 -17.97 13.93 -12.00
CA ILE A 340 -17.49 12.62 -11.54
C ILE A 340 -18.52 11.98 -10.60
N SER A 341 -19.10 12.75 -9.66
CA SER A 341 -20.12 12.25 -8.75
C SER A 341 -21.36 11.75 -9.50
N GLU A 342 -21.75 12.42 -10.57
CA GLU A 342 -22.83 11.96 -11.44
C GLU A 342 -22.47 10.66 -12.16
N THR A 343 -21.20 10.47 -12.56
CA THR A 343 -20.73 9.22 -13.18
C THR A 343 -20.48 8.11 -12.17
N THR A 344 -20.01 8.41 -10.97
CA THR A 344 -19.80 7.43 -9.89
C THR A 344 -21.10 6.91 -9.29
N THR A 345 -22.16 7.72 -9.27
CA THR A 345 -23.51 7.23 -8.95
C THR A 345 -24.00 6.18 -9.95
N MET A 346 -23.36 6.05 -11.10
CA MET A 346 -23.61 5.00 -12.10
C MET A 346 -22.81 3.71 -11.87
N GLY A 347 -22.05 3.60 -10.78
CA GLY A 347 -21.42 2.35 -10.35
C GLY A 347 -20.06 2.06 -10.97
N MET A 348 -19.31 3.06 -11.45
CA MET A 348 -17.95 2.84 -11.95
C MET A 348 -17.00 2.33 -10.85
N GLU A 349 -17.18 2.77 -9.61
CA GLU A 349 -16.42 2.30 -8.46
C GLU A 349 -16.78 0.85 -8.06
N ASP A 350 -18.00 0.39 -8.39
CA ASP A 350 -18.45 -0.97 -8.10
C ASP A 350 -17.82 -2.01 -9.04
N LEU A 351 -17.21 -1.57 -10.15
CA LEU A 351 -16.54 -2.50 -11.08
C LEU A 351 -15.35 -3.23 -10.48
N SER A 352 -14.79 -2.76 -9.39
CA SER A 352 -13.76 -3.52 -8.66
C SER A 352 -14.29 -4.88 -8.19
N GLU A 353 -15.57 -4.99 -7.83
CA GLU A 353 -16.19 -6.28 -7.47
C GLU A 353 -16.23 -7.25 -8.65
N GLU A 354 -16.53 -6.77 -9.85
CA GLU A 354 -16.51 -7.59 -11.07
C GLU A 354 -15.09 -8.08 -11.38
N MET A 355 -14.08 -7.21 -11.19
CA MET A 355 -12.67 -7.59 -11.36
C MET A 355 -12.26 -8.66 -10.35
N PHE A 356 -12.64 -8.54 -9.08
CA PHE A 356 -12.41 -9.57 -8.08
C PHE A 356 -13.13 -10.86 -8.40
N ASN A 357 -14.32 -10.83 -8.98
CA ASN A 357 -15.04 -12.01 -9.40
C ASN A 357 -14.32 -12.75 -10.54
N ILE A 358 -13.70 -12.01 -11.47
CA ILE A 358 -12.84 -12.63 -12.51
C ILE A 358 -11.69 -13.38 -11.83
N VAL A 359 -10.95 -12.72 -10.93
CA VAL A 359 -9.81 -13.34 -10.24
C VAL A 359 -10.24 -14.59 -9.47
N ARG A 360 -11.37 -14.54 -8.77
CA ARG A 360 -11.84 -15.67 -7.92
C ARG A 360 -12.36 -16.86 -8.68
N TYR A 361 -13.00 -16.64 -9.82
CA TYR A 361 -13.87 -17.67 -10.41
C TYR A 361 -13.56 -18.02 -11.85
N ASN A 362 -12.86 -17.17 -12.61
CA ASN A 362 -12.65 -17.40 -14.04
C ASN A 362 -11.96 -18.75 -14.31
N ALA A 363 -10.77 -18.95 -13.76
CA ALA A 363 -10.02 -20.21 -13.95
C ALA A 363 -10.70 -21.42 -13.33
N LYS A 364 -11.44 -21.23 -12.23
CA LYS A 364 -12.13 -22.33 -11.52
C LYS A 364 -13.45 -22.72 -12.15
N GLY A 365 -14.07 -21.84 -12.94
CA GLY A 365 -15.36 -22.10 -13.59
C GLY A 365 -16.52 -22.38 -12.63
N ASN A 366 -16.43 -21.92 -11.38
CA ASN A 366 -17.38 -22.23 -10.31
C ASN A 366 -18.04 -20.99 -9.70
N ALA A 367 -18.27 -19.95 -10.50
CA ALA A 367 -18.92 -18.74 -10.05
C ALA A 367 -20.30 -19.05 -9.42
N PRO A 368 -20.62 -18.45 -8.26
CA PRO A 368 -21.92 -18.60 -7.62
C PRO A 368 -23.06 -18.10 -8.52
N ASN A 369 -24.28 -18.63 -8.29
CA ASN A 369 -25.45 -18.15 -9.02
C ASN A 369 -25.63 -16.65 -8.89
N GLY A 370 -25.80 -15.98 -10.02
CA GLY A 370 -25.97 -14.52 -10.08
C GLY A 370 -24.66 -13.73 -10.32
N ILE A 371 -23.51 -14.41 -10.32
CA ILE A 371 -22.24 -13.82 -10.72
C ILE A 371 -21.96 -14.23 -12.17
N SER A 372 -21.84 -13.24 -13.06
CA SER A 372 -21.42 -13.43 -14.44
C SER A 372 -19.96 -13.09 -14.59
N ILE A 373 -19.20 -13.96 -15.21
CA ILE A 373 -17.80 -13.73 -15.56
C ILE A 373 -17.74 -13.44 -17.05
N PRO A 374 -17.15 -12.31 -17.48
CA PRO A 374 -16.99 -11.99 -18.90
C PRO A 374 -16.25 -13.12 -19.62
N ALA A 375 -16.78 -13.57 -20.76
CA ALA A 375 -16.16 -14.62 -21.56
C ALA A 375 -14.93 -14.12 -22.36
N ASP A 376 -14.90 -12.84 -22.66
CA ASP A 376 -13.81 -12.18 -23.37
C ASP A 376 -13.70 -10.69 -23.01
N TYR A 377 -12.70 -10.04 -23.57
CA TYR A 377 -12.47 -8.62 -23.34
C TYR A 377 -13.65 -7.72 -23.78
N ASN A 378 -14.38 -8.08 -24.85
CA ASN A 378 -15.50 -7.27 -25.32
C ASN A 378 -16.63 -7.25 -24.28
N GLU A 379 -16.94 -8.40 -23.68
CA GLU A 379 -17.92 -8.47 -22.61
C GLU A 379 -17.44 -7.72 -21.36
N TYR A 380 -16.14 -7.81 -21.04
CA TYR A 380 -15.54 -7.04 -19.97
C TYR A 380 -15.65 -5.54 -20.19
N LEU A 381 -15.25 -5.06 -21.36
CA LEU A 381 -15.33 -3.64 -21.72
C LEU A 381 -16.78 -3.12 -21.73
N ALA A 382 -17.73 -3.94 -22.19
CA ALA A 382 -19.15 -3.55 -22.21
C ALA A 382 -19.68 -3.22 -20.81
N ALA A 383 -19.15 -3.82 -19.76
CA ALA A 383 -19.54 -3.47 -18.39
C ALA A 383 -19.11 -2.04 -18.02
N PHE A 384 -17.95 -1.58 -18.47
CA PHE A 384 -17.50 -0.19 -18.29
C PHE A 384 -18.28 0.78 -19.16
N GLU A 385 -18.54 0.43 -20.42
CA GLU A 385 -19.33 1.25 -21.33
C GLU A 385 -20.77 1.45 -20.85
N ALA A 386 -21.37 0.39 -20.29
CA ALA A 386 -22.69 0.47 -19.68
C ALA A 386 -22.77 1.43 -18.49
N ARG A 387 -21.61 1.72 -17.89
CA ARG A 387 -21.48 2.68 -16.78
C ARG A 387 -20.91 4.04 -17.21
N ASN A 388 -20.98 4.32 -18.52
CA ASN A 388 -20.61 5.59 -19.11
C ASN A 388 -19.10 5.93 -18.96
N LEU A 389 -18.24 4.96 -19.31
CA LEU A 389 -16.78 5.08 -19.24
C LEU A 389 -16.25 6.38 -19.87
N ASP A 390 -16.74 6.75 -21.06
CA ASP A 390 -16.29 7.95 -21.79
C ASP A 390 -16.53 9.22 -20.99
N ALA A 391 -17.69 9.36 -20.36
CA ALA A 391 -17.99 10.52 -19.53
C ALA A 391 -17.12 10.55 -18.27
N TYR A 392 -16.87 9.39 -17.69
CA TYR A 392 -15.98 9.25 -16.52
C TYR A 392 -14.56 9.68 -16.87
N VAL A 393 -14.00 9.16 -17.95
CA VAL A 393 -12.64 9.53 -18.40
C VAL A 393 -12.56 11.01 -18.76
N THR A 394 -13.56 11.53 -19.49
CA THR A 394 -13.60 12.95 -19.88
C THR A 394 -13.65 13.89 -18.67
N ALA A 395 -14.33 13.49 -17.60
CA ALA A 395 -14.41 14.30 -16.38
C ALA A 395 -13.03 14.44 -15.67
N TYR A 396 -12.14 13.48 -15.84
CA TYR A 396 -10.78 13.52 -15.31
C TYR A 396 -9.78 14.19 -16.27
N GLN A 397 -10.03 14.18 -17.57
CA GLN A 397 -9.24 14.90 -18.59
C GLN A 397 -9.46 16.42 -18.50
#